data_7a980c63993399cabe1048ed87e43769
#
_entry.id   7a980c63993399cabe1048ed87e43769
#
_cell.length_a   1.000
_cell.length_b   1.000
_cell.length_c   1.000
_cell.angle_alpha   90.00
_cell.angle_beta   90.00
_cell.angle_gamma   90.00
#
_symmetry.space_group_name_H-M   'P 1'
#
loop_
_entity.id
_entity.type
_entity.pdbx_description
1 polymer ?
#
loop_
_entity_poly.entity_id
_entity_poly.type
_entity_poly.pdbx_seq_one_letter_code
_entity_poly.pdbx_strand_id
1 'polypeptide(L)'
;QVDFSGYEIHMGVTTLREKVQNFAILDGERSDGAVYDNVFGSYVHGLFDGELGTRLVQSLLDRKGIGWSADDFKEAGFKNSQYDILANELRRSLDIGRIYEILEAGVV
;
A
#
# COMPACT_ATOMS: atom_id res chain seq x y z
N GLN A 1 14.76 5.65 -11.83
CA GLN A 1 14.83 4.73 -10.69
C GLN A 1 14.14 5.39 -9.51
N VAL A 2 13.33 4.64 -8.78
CA VAL A 2 12.63 5.09 -7.58
C VAL A 2 12.88 4.05 -6.51
N ASP A 3 13.29 4.50 -5.34
CA ASP A 3 13.45 3.64 -4.19
C ASP A 3 12.12 3.49 -3.46
N PHE A 4 11.86 2.31 -2.94
CA PHE A 4 10.66 2.01 -2.18
C PHE A 4 10.97 1.03 -1.05
N SER A 5 10.08 0.95 -0.10
CA SER A 5 10.15 -0.01 1.00
C SER A 5 8.82 -0.75 1.14
N GLY A 6 8.89 -1.97 1.63
CA GLY A 6 7.71 -2.80 1.83
C GLY A 6 8.09 -4.13 2.48
N TYR A 7 7.18 -5.08 2.46
CA TYR A 7 7.41 -6.41 3.00
C TYR A 7 6.84 -7.47 2.08
N GLU A 8 7.40 -8.68 2.10
CA GLU A 8 6.94 -9.82 1.32
C GLU A 8 6.31 -10.88 2.23
N ILE A 9 5.15 -11.37 1.80
CA ILE A 9 4.51 -12.55 2.39
C ILE A 9 4.03 -13.43 1.25
N HIS A 10 4.86 -14.37 0.81
CA HIS A 10 4.46 -15.36 -0.18
C HIS A 10 5.24 -16.66 0.01
N MET A 11 4.71 -17.78 -0.49
CA MET A 11 5.31 -19.11 -0.39
C MET A 11 5.74 -19.68 -1.74
N GLY A 12 5.53 -18.98 -2.82
CA GLY A 12 5.86 -19.44 -4.15
C GLY A 12 7.21 -18.93 -4.64
N VAL A 13 7.73 -19.57 -5.68
CA VAL A 13 8.86 -19.08 -6.47
C VAL A 13 8.36 -18.79 -7.87
N THR A 14 8.50 -17.56 -8.30
CA THR A 14 8.13 -17.14 -9.66
C THR A 14 9.34 -17.25 -10.58
N THR A 15 9.18 -17.98 -11.65
CA THR A 15 10.18 -18.05 -12.73
C THR A 15 9.70 -17.25 -13.92
N LEU A 16 10.48 -16.26 -14.33
CA LEU A 16 10.16 -15.44 -15.49
C LEU A 16 10.41 -16.23 -16.78
N ARG A 17 9.51 -16.05 -17.75
CA ARG A 17 9.69 -16.57 -19.11
C ARG A 17 10.49 -15.57 -19.95
N GLU A 18 10.91 -16.00 -21.13
CA GLU A 18 11.57 -15.13 -22.09
C GLU A 18 10.77 -13.85 -22.36
N LYS A 19 11.47 -12.72 -22.49
CA LYS A 19 10.93 -11.37 -22.73
C LYS A 19 10.25 -10.69 -21.55
N VAL A 20 10.18 -11.31 -20.38
CA VAL A 20 9.70 -10.69 -19.16
C VAL A 20 10.89 -10.17 -18.37
N GLN A 21 10.81 -8.92 -17.91
CA GLN A 21 11.85 -8.30 -17.08
C GLN A 21 11.44 -8.30 -15.62
N ASN A 22 12.42 -8.25 -14.72
CA ASN A 22 12.14 -8.03 -13.30
C ASN A 22 11.57 -6.63 -13.09
N PHE A 23 10.61 -6.51 -12.18
CA PHE A 23 10.03 -5.24 -11.77
C PHE A 23 10.98 -4.45 -10.86
N ALA A 24 11.60 -5.11 -9.91
CA ALA A 24 12.45 -4.49 -8.90
C ALA A 24 13.67 -5.34 -8.55
N ILE A 25 14.61 -4.71 -7.88
CA ILE A 25 15.73 -5.37 -7.20
C ILE A 25 15.60 -5.04 -5.72
N LEU A 26 15.52 -6.08 -4.90
CA LEU A 26 15.39 -5.99 -3.45
C LEU A 26 16.75 -6.24 -2.79
N ASP A 27 17.03 -5.48 -1.75
CA ASP A 27 18.27 -5.60 -0.96
C ASP A 27 19.57 -5.56 -1.80
N GLY A 28 19.48 -4.95 -2.99
CA GLY A 28 20.59 -4.81 -3.92
C GLY A 28 20.92 -6.02 -4.79
N GLU A 29 20.32 -7.18 -4.54
CA GLU A 29 20.71 -8.42 -5.21
C GLU A 29 19.52 -9.24 -5.72
N ARG A 30 18.44 -9.31 -4.98
CA ARG A 30 17.32 -10.21 -5.24
C ARG A 30 16.30 -9.55 -6.18
N SER A 31 16.01 -10.21 -7.28
CA SER A 31 14.98 -9.75 -8.23
C SER A 31 13.59 -10.06 -7.72
N ASP A 32 12.67 -9.12 -7.89
CA ASP A 32 11.25 -9.29 -7.62
C ASP A 32 10.38 -8.85 -8.78
N GLY A 33 9.24 -9.51 -8.86
CA GLY A 33 8.17 -9.17 -9.75
C GLY A 33 8.45 -9.39 -11.23
N ALA A 34 7.57 -8.87 -12.04
CA ALA A 34 7.57 -9.05 -13.50
C ALA A 34 7.05 -7.81 -14.20
N VAL A 35 7.64 -7.48 -15.33
CA VAL A 35 7.16 -6.44 -16.24
C VAL A 35 7.08 -7.01 -17.67
N TYR A 36 5.92 -6.87 -18.26
CA TYR A 36 5.70 -7.20 -19.66
C TYR A 36 4.74 -6.18 -20.28
N ASP A 37 5.23 -5.40 -21.22
CA ASP A 37 4.50 -4.31 -21.87
C ASP A 37 3.94 -3.30 -20.82
N ASN A 38 2.64 -3.20 -20.69
CA ASN A 38 1.93 -2.33 -19.75
C ASN A 38 1.42 -3.07 -18.49
N VAL A 39 1.84 -4.31 -18.30
CA VAL A 39 1.50 -5.15 -17.15
C VAL A 39 2.71 -5.30 -16.26
N PHE A 40 2.53 -5.07 -14.97
CA PHE A 40 3.57 -5.31 -13.98
C PHE A 40 2.98 -5.89 -12.71
N GLY A 41 3.78 -6.62 -11.99
CA GLY A 41 3.42 -7.23 -10.72
C GLY A 41 4.64 -7.36 -9.80
N SER A 42 4.39 -7.39 -8.52
CA SER A 42 5.39 -7.53 -7.46
C SER A 42 4.79 -8.30 -6.31
N TYR A 43 5.63 -8.98 -5.52
CA TYR A 43 5.25 -9.59 -4.25
C TYR A 43 5.38 -8.65 -3.07
N VAL A 44 5.94 -7.46 -3.28
CA VAL A 44 6.12 -6.49 -2.21
C VAL A 44 4.79 -5.83 -1.85
N HIS A 45 4.37 -6.01 -0.61
CA HIS A 45 3.23 -5.31 -0.02
C HIS A 45 3.65 -3.91 0.43
N GLY A 46 2.72 -2.95 0.36
CA GLY A 46 3.01 -1.55 0.67
C GLY A 46 3.68 -0.78 -0.47
N LEU A 47 3.85 -1.40 -1.63
CA LEU A 47 4.53 -0.84 -2.79
C LEU A 47 4.03 0.55 -3.20
N PHE A 48 2.73 0.80 -3.04
CA PHE A 48 2.08 2.05 -3.44
C PHE A 48 1.89 3.04 -2.28
N ASP A 49 2.36 2.70 -1.09
CA ASP A 49 2.20 3.55 0.11
C ASP A 49 3.18 4.73 0.18
N GLY A 50 4.02 4.91 -0.84
CA GLY A 50 5.05 5.92 -0.87
C GLY A 50 5.22 6.63 -2.22
N GLU A 51 6.43 7.12 -2.44
CA GLU A 51 6.79 7.89 -3.63
C GLU A 51 6.51 7.13 -4.94
N LEU A 52 6.69 5.82 -4.97
CA LEU A 52 6.43 5.01 -6.16
C LEU A 52 4.95 5.07 -6.58
N GLY A 53 4.03 4.96 -5.62
CA GLY A 53 2.59 5.09 -5.87
C GLY A 53 2.23 6.46 -6.44
N THR A 54 2.73 7.51 -5.83
CA THR A 54 2.52 8.88 -6.29
C THR A 54 3.05 9.09 -7.71
N ARG A 55 4.26 8.64 -8.00
CA ARG A 55 4.86 8.76 -9.36
C ARG A 55 4.12 7.95 -10.41
N LEU A 56 3.61 6.77 -10.04
CA LEU A 56 2.81 5.96 -10.95
C LEU A 56 1.52 6.69 -11.34
N VAL A 57 0.78 7.18 -10.35
CA VAL A 57 -0.46 7.94 -10.60
C VAL A 57 -0.17 9.20 -11.42
N GLN A 58 0.87 9.94 -11.09
CA GLN A 58 1.33 11.09 -11.87
C GLN A 58 1.53 10.73 -13.34
N SER A 59 2.31 9.68 -13.59
CA SER A 59 2.60 9.23 -14.95
C SER A 59 1.34 8.86 -15.74
N LEU A 60 0.35 8.27 -15.06
CA LEU A 60 -0.94 7.91 -15.68
C LEU A 60 -1.79 9.16 -15.97
N LEU A 61 -1.81 10.14 -15.08
CA LEU A 61 -2.54 11.40 -15.27
C LEU A 61 -1.93 12.23 -16.40
N ASP A 62 -0.60 12.36 -16.42
CA ASP A 62 0.14 13.05 -17.47
C ASP A 62 -0.15 12.45 -18.85
N ARG A 63 -0.16 11.12 -18.96
CA ARG A 63 -0.51 10.43 -20.22
C ARG A 63 -1.95 10.68 -20.68
N LYS A 64 -2.85 10.97 -19.75
CA LYS A 64 -4.25 11.34 -20.04
C LYS A 64 -4.46 12.84 -20.22
N GLY A 65 -3.44 13.66 -20.05
CA GLY A 65 -3.55 15.12 -20.12
C GLY A 65 -4.35 15.72 -18.96
N ILE A 66 -4.43 15.04 -17.83
CA ILE A 66 -5.13 15.50 -16.62
C ILE A 66 -4.10 16.23 -15.76
N GLY A 67 -4.33 17.53 -15.54
CA GLY A 67 -3.52 18.32 -14.59
C GLY A 67 -3.74 17.84 -13.15
N TRP A 68 -2.67 17.77 -12.37
CA TRP A 68 -2.70 17.40 -10.96
C TRP A 68 -1.59 18.15 -10.22
N SER A 69 -1.70 18.24 -8.90
CA SER A 69 -0.64 18.79 -8.04
C SER A 69 -0.24 17.76 -6.97
N ALA A 70 1.00 17.86 -6.48
CA ALA A 70 1.48 17.03 -5.38
C ALA A 70 0.66 17.24 -4.09
N ASP A 71 -0.02 18.40 -3.96
CA ASP A 71 -0.90 18.69 -2.83
C ASP A 71 -2.21 17.90 -2.86
N ASP A 72 -2.62 17.42 -4.04
CA ASP A 72 -3.82 16.57 -4.19
C ASP A 72 -3.58 15.16 -3.60
N PHE A 73 -2.31 14.80 -3.33
CA PHE A 73 -1.87 13.49 -2.85
C PHE A 73 -1.23 13.55 -1.45
N LYS A 74 -1.86 14.20 -0.49
CA LYS A 74 -1.40 14.16 0.93
C LYS A 74 -1.85 12.86 1.62
N GLU A 75 -1.22 11.75 1.26
CA GLU A 75 -1.57 10.42 1.75
C GLU A 75 -1.41 10.25 3.27
N ALA A 76 -0.37 10.84 3.86
CA ALA A 76 -0.10 10.70 5.29
C ALA A 76 -1.20 11.28 6.19
N GLY A 77 -1.84 12.38 5.77
CA GLY A 77 -2.97 12.95 6.50
C GLY A 77 -4.28 12.22 6.24
N PHE A 78 -4.47 11.67 5.04
CA PHE A 78 -5.69 10.99 4.66
C PHE A 78 -5.93 9.71 5.46
N LYS A 79 -4.95 8.81 5.55
CA LYS A 79 -5.08 7.57 6.35
C LYS A 79 -5.46 7.86 7.80
N ASN A 80 -4.78 8.79 8.44
CA ASN A 80 -5.07 9.16 9.82
C ASN A 80 -6.50 9.73 9.98
N SER A 81 -6.94 10.59 9.07
CA SER A 81 -8.31 11.11 9.11
C SER A 81 -9.37 10.01 8.92
N GLN A 82 -9.10 8.99 8.08
CA GLN A 82 -9.99 7.85 7.93
C GLN A 82 -10.04 6.98 9.20
N TYR A 83 -8.91 6.78 9.88
CA TYR A 83 -8.88 6.09 11.18
C TYR A 83 -9.64 6.87 12.25
N ASP A 84 -9.54 8.19 12.29
CA ASP A 84 -10.28 9.02 13.23
C ASP A 84 -11.79 8.95 12.98
N ILE A 85 -12.22 8.97 11.72
CA ILE A 85 -13.63 8.78 11.33
C ILE A 85 -14.12 7.40 11.81
N LEU A 86 -13.39 6.34 11.51
CA LEU A 86 -13.73 4.99 11.94
C LEU A 86 -13.80 4.87 13.47
N ALA A 87 -12.81 5.39 14.17
CA ALA A 87 -12.78 5.38 15.63
C ALA A 87 -13.98 6.13 16.24
N ASN A 88 -14.37 7.26 15.64
CA ASN A 88 -15.53 8.00 16.10
C ASN A 88 -16.83 7.25 15.85
N GLU A 89 -16.99 6.60 14.70
CA GLU A 89 -18.18 5.79 14.42
C GLU A 89 -18.27 4.58 15.37
N LEU A 90 -17.16 3.92 15.68
CA LEU A 90 -17.12 2.84 16.67
C LEU A 90 -17.55 3.34 18.06
N ARG A 91 -17.03 4.49 18.52
CA ARG A 91 -17.41 5.08 19.82
C ARG A 91 -18.88 5.47 19.89
N ARG A 92 -19.47 5.86 18.77
CA ARG A 92 -20.91 6.21 18.70
C ARG A 92 -21.81 4.99 18.65
N SER A 93 -21.34 3.90 18.06
CA SER A 93 -22.14 2.69 17.79
C SER A 93 -21.99 1.61 18.86
N LEU A 94 -20.93 1.64 19.66
CA LEU A 94 -20.60 0.64 20.67
C LEU A 94 -20.52 1.28 22.06
N ASP A 95 -20.94 0.54 23.07
CA ASP A 95 -20.67 0.88 24.47
C ASP A 95 -19.24 0.45 24.81
N ILE A 96 -18.31 1.35 24.52
CA ILE A 96 -16.88 1.13 24.75
C ILE A 96 -16.58 0.91 26.25
N GLY A 97 -17.30 1.62 27.15
CA GLY A 97 -17.17 1.43 28.59
C GLY A 97 -17.51 -0.01 28.99
N ARG A 98 -18.61 -0.52 28.47
CA ARG A 98 -19.02 -1.91 28.73
C ARG A 98 -18.05 -2.93 28.18
N ILE A 99 -17.43 -2.67 27.04
CA ILE A 99 -16.38 -3.54 26.48
C ILE A 99 -15.19 -3.62 27.42
N TYR A 100 -14.71 -2.49 27.95
CA TYR A 100 -13.61 -2.47 28.92
C TYR A 100 -13.97 -3.19 30.22
N GLU A 101 -15.17 -2.98 30.75
CA GLU A 101 -15.62 -3.73 31.94
C GLU A 101 -15.58 -5.24 31.72
N ILE A 102 -16.01 -5.74 30.56
CA ILE A 102 -15.96 -7.16 30.24
C ILE A 102 -14.52 -7.65 30.15
N LEU A 103 -13.63 -6.88 29.53
CA LEU A 103 -12.22 -7.25 29.41
C LEU A 103 -11.52 -7.30 30.77
N GLU A 104 -11.80 -6.35 31.66
CA GLU A 104 -11.24 -6.28 33.01
C GLU A 104 -11.79 -7.39 33.92
N ALA A 105 -13.07 -7.73 33.81
CA ALA A 105 -13.69 -8.82 34.56
C ALA A 105 -13.14 -10.21 34.17
N GLY A 106 -12.50 -10.32 33.00
CA GLY A 106 -12.07 -11.58 32.43
C GLY A 106 -13.24 -12.40 31.87
N VAL A 107 -12.90 -13.31 30.95
CA VAL A 107 -13.86 -14.31 30.49
C VAL A 107 -13.84 -15.46 31.53
N VAL A 108 -14.92 -15.59 32.25
CA VAL A 108 -15.14 -16.72 33.16
C VAL A 108 -15.46 -17.96 32.35
#